data_5b7c1e11418be71035da73dcb3d4813f
#
_entry.id   5b7c1e11418be71035da73dcb3d4813f
#
_cell.length_a   1.000
_cell.length_b   1.000
_cell.length_c   1.000
_cell.angle_alpha   90.00
_cell.angle_beta   90.00
_cell.angle_gamma   90.00
#
_symmetry.space_group_name_H-M   'P 1'
#
loop_
_entity.id
_entity.type
_entity.pdbx_description
1 polymer ?
#
loop_
_entity_poly.entity_id
_entity_poly.type
_entity_poly.pdbx_seq_one_letter_code
_entity_poly.pdbx_strand_id
1 'polypeptide(L)'
;MLSMRRSKSRVPTRTIAAVILIGASFVSAYVLSSMANRTQLLWSARHSLIPGIEISTNDLVATKASILDGSMAYISARRDVTHYRVLRTIRTGELVPASALSQDANAVEMSSVPVSVRASDMPIDLQVGQAVNLYHVGDSHLSKDIGPPNLILSNAFILGIDRKGQNLGGDLALTISINRRNVLQVLEATASGRVVVVRVNG
;
A
#
# COMPACT_ATOMS: atom_id res chain seq x y z
N MET A 1 42.83 -21.98 76.20
CA MET A 1 42.46 -22.63 74.91
C MET A 1 40.95 -22.48 74.75
N LEU A 2 40.49 -21.43 73.97
CA LEU A 2 39.08 -21.23 73.65
C LEU A 2 38.82 -21.90 72.30
N SER A 3 38.01 -22.94 72.29
CA SER A 3 37.50 -23.61 71.09
C SER A 3 36.36 -22.80 70.52
N MET A 4 36.57 -22.11 69.40
CA MET A 4 35.55 -21.47 68.62
C MET A 4 34.72 -22.49 67.86
N ARG A 5 33.53 -22.84 68.37
CA ARG A 5 32.57 -23.73 67.73
C ARG A 5 31.89 -22.94 66.62
N ARG A 6 32.30 -23.13 65.32
CA ARG A 6 31.60 -22.63 64.13
C ARG A 6 30.23 -23.25 64.04
N SER A 7 29.22 -22.46 64.35
CA SER A 7 27.81 -22.81 64.11
C SER A 7 27.57 -22.88 62.62
N LYS A 8 27.35 -24.04 62.06
CA LYS A 8 26.88 -24.24 60.66
C LYS A 8 25.38 -23.83 60.61
N SER A 9 25.09 -22.58 60.25
CA SER A 9 23.71 -22.13 59.99
C SER A 9 23.14 -22.92 58.83
N ARG A 10 22.23 -23.83 59.08
CA ARG A 10 21.46 -24.52 58.03
C ARG A 10 20.47 -23.49 57.47
N VAL A 11 20.66 -23.07 56.24
CA VAL A 11 19.71 -22.23 55.53
C VAL A 11 18.37 -22.98 55.47
N PRO A 12 17.26 -22.39 56.01
CA PRO A 12 15.98 -23.06 56.05
C PRO A 12 15.49 -23.33 54.61
N THR A 13 14.97 -24.53 54.37
CA THR A 13 14.47 -24.96 53.03
C THR A 13 13.46 -23.96 52.42
N ARG A 14 12.78 -23.24 53.25
CA ARG A 14 11.83 -22.14 52.80
C ARG A 14 12.53 -20.98 52.12
N THR A 15 13.72 -20.57 52.59
CA THR A 15 14.53 -19.51 51.96
C THR A 15 15.11 -19.97 50.63
N ILE A 16 15.52 -21.22 50.52
CA ILE A 16 16.01 -21.80 49.26
C ILE A 16 14.87 -21.83 48.24
N ALA A 17 13.68 -22.29 48.65
CA ALA A 17 12.50 -22.33 47.78
C ALA A 17 12.09 -20.92 47.31
N ALA A 18 12.13 -19.91 48.19
CA ALA A 18 11.84 -18.52 47.84
C ALA A 18 12.83 -17.95 46.81
N VAL A 19 14.14 -18.22 46.96
CA VAL A 19 15.16 -17.78 46.01
C VAL A 19 14.97 -18.42 44.65
N ILE A 20 14.63 -19.72 44.61
CA ILE A 20 14.34 -20.44 43.37
C ILE A 20 13.11 -19.88 42.67
N LEU A 21 12.02 -19.57 43.40
CA LEU A 21 10.82 -18.98 42.84
C LEU A 21 11.08 -17.56 42.27
N ILE A 22 11.86 -16.76 42.96
CA ILE A 22 12.25 -15.43 42.47
C ILE A 22 13.10 -15.58 41.21
N GLY A 23 14.08 -16.48 41.21
CA GLY A 23 14.90 -16.75 40.02
C GLY A 23 14.09 -17.22 38.83
N ALA A 24 13.15 -18.16 39.04
CA ALA A 24 12.25 -18.64 38.01
C ALA A 24 11.34 -17.51 37.44
N SER A 25 10.87 -16.62 38.29
CA SER A 25 10.09 -15.45 37.88
C SER A 25 10.89 -14.51 36.97
N PHE A 26 12.14 -14.21 37.28
CA PHE A 26 13.00 -13.39 36.45
C PHE A 26 13.32 -14.05 35.11
N VAL A 27 13.58 -15.36 35.11
CA VAL A 27 13.82 -16.13 33.88
C VAL A 27 12.57 -16.12 33.00
N SER A 28 11.38 -16.35 33.57
CA SER A 28 10.12 -16.29 32.84
C SER A 28 9.88 -14.90 32.23
N ALA A 29 10.08 -13.85 33.01
CA ALA A 29 9.93 -12.47 32.54
C ALA A 29 10.93 -12.15 31.40
N TYR A 30 12.18 -12.59 31.51
CA TYR A 30 13.19 -12.43 30.47
C TYR A 30 12.81 -13.16 29.18
N VAL A 31 12.36 -14.41 29.28
CA VAL A 31 11.92 -15.21 28.12
C VAL A 31 10.72 -14.59 27.44
N LEU A 32 9.69 -14.17 28.20
CA LEU A 32 8.53 -13.47 27.65
C LEU A 32 8.94 -12.15 26.96
N SER A 33 9.79 -11.36 27.61
CA SER A 33 10.29 -10.10 27.03
C SER A 33 11.08 -10.33 25.76
N SER A 34 11.91 -11.36 25.70
CA SER A 34 12.71 -11.68 24.50
C SER A 34 11.84 -12.20 23.35
N MET A 35 10.76 -12.92 23.65
CA MET A 35 9.76 -13.35 22.65
C MET A 35 8.94 -12.17 22.11
N ALA A 36 8.55 -11.24 22.98
CA ALA A 36 7.78 -10.05 22.59
C ALA A 36 8.60 -9.07 21.73
N ASN A 37 9.93 -9.04 21.89
CA ASN A 37 10.83 -8.12 21.18
C ASN A 37 11.38 -8.66 19.85
N ARG A 38 10.78 -9.69 19.27
CA ARG A 38 11.22 -10.19 17.95
C ARG A 38 10.77 -9.23 16.84
N THR A 39 11.58 -8.19 16.64
CA THR A 39 11.40 -7.28 15.49
C THR A 39 12.03 -7.86 14.25
N GLN A 40 11.33 -7.76 13.13
CA GLN A 40 11.83 -8.13 11.81
C GLN A 40 11.89 -6.87 10.91
N LEU A 41 12.86 -6.84 10.00
CA LEU A 41 12.92 -5.83 8.96
C LEU A 41 12.01 -6.26 7.82
N LEU A 42 10.96 -5.50 7.58
CA LEU A 42 9.97 -5.73 6.54
C LEU A 42 9.93 -4.55 5.58
N TRP A 43 9.57 -4.80 4.33
CA TRP A 43 9.32 -3.74 3.38
C TRP A 43 8.02 -3.02 3.69
N SER A 44 8.05 -1.69 3.68
CA SER A 44 6.87 -0.80 3.68
C SER A 44 6.90 0.11 2.46
N ALA A 45 5.73 0.52 1.98
CA ALA A 45 5.63 1.40 0.82
C ALA A 45 6.04 2.83 1.18
N ARG A 46 6.95 3.44 0.41
CA ARG A 46 7.39 4.83 0.57
C ARG A 46 6.30 5.80 0.13
N HIS A 47 5.56 5.46 -0.90
CA HIS A 47 4.42 6.17 -1.46
C HIS A 47 3.31 5.16 -1.81
N SER A 48 2.15 5.64 -2.22
CA SER A 48 1.05 4.74 -2.62
C SER A 48 1.44 3.98 -3.89
N LEU A 49 1.41 2.63 -3.81
CA LEU A 49 1.65 1.73 -4.93
C LEU A 49 0.31 1.28 -5.50
N ILE A 50 0.13 1.40 -6.80
CA ILE A 50 -1.11 1.07 -7.50
C ILE A 50 -1.00 -0.27 -8.23
N PRO A 51 -2.13 -0.97 -8.47
CA PRO A 51 -2.12 -2.24 -9.20
C PRO A 51 -1.51 -2.11 -10.59
N GLY A 52 -0.76 -3.14 -11.01
CA GLY A 52 -0.14 -3.23 -12.32
C GLY A 52 1.23 -2.61 -12.46
N ILE A 53 1.69 -1.78 -11.52
CA ILE A 53 3.05 -1.26 -11.55
C ILE A 53 4.06 -2.33 -11.14
N GLU A 54 5.25 -2.27 -11.70
CA GLU A 54 6.41 -3.04 -11.27
C GLU A 54 7.09 -2.31 -10.10
N ILE A 55 7.43 -3.04 -9.04
CA ILE A 55 8.05 -2.46 -7.85
C ILE A 55 9.54 -2.28 -8.08
N SER A 56 10.04 -1.10 -7.70
CA SER A 56 11.45 -0.79 -7.55
C SER A 56 11.83 -0.73 -6.07
N THR A 57 13.09 -0.98 -5.76
CA THR A 57 13.64 -0.80 -4.41
C THR A 57 13.50 0.64 -3.89
N ASN A 58 13.43 1.63 -4.81
CA ASN A 58 13.22 3.04 -4.47
C ASN A 58 11.81 3.34 -3.95
N ASP A 59 10.85 2.47 -4.26
CA ASP A 59 9.46 2.60 -3.84
C ASP A 59 9.23 2.10 -2.40
N LEU A 60 10.25 1.48 -1.81
CA LEU A 60 10.17 0.78 -0.54
C LEU A 60 11.10 1.37 0.52
N VAL A 61 10.72 1.15 1.78
CA VAL A 61 11.51 1.48 2.96
C VAL A 61 11.55 0.28 3.89
N ALA A 62 12.76 -0.08 4.38
CA ALA A 62 12.91 -1.12 5.37
C ALA A 62 12.44 -0.61 6.74
N THR A 63 11.38 -1.19 7.28
CA THR A 63 10.75 -0.80 8.54
C THR A 63 10.86 -1.94 9.54
N LYS A 64 11.19 -1.62 10.80
CA LYS A 64 11.17 -2.59 11.90
C LYS A 64 9.74 -2.77 12.37
N ALA A 65 9.24 -3.99 12.31
CA ALA A 65 7.91 -4.34 12.83
C ALA A 65 8.00 -5.59 13.70
N SER A 66 7.19 -5.62 14.77
CA SER A 66 7.00 -6.81 15.61
C SER A 66 5.70 -7.47 15.19
N ILE A 67 5.80 -8.67 14.61
CA ILE A 67 4.64 -9.46 14.17
C ILE A 67 4.67 -10.77 14.93
N LEU A 68 3.66 -10.99 15.79
CA LEU A 68 3.56 -12.15 16.67
C LEU A 68 3.30 -13.46 15.89
N ASP A 69 2.40 -13.41 14.89
CA ASP A 69 2.03 -14.58 14.08
C ASP A 69 1.78 -14.14 12.62
N GLY A 70 2.74 -14.21 11.76
CA GLY A 70 2.50 -13.84 10.36
C GLY A 70 3.68 -13.28 9.61
N SER A 71 4.90 -13.64 10.01
CA SER A 71 6.12 -13.23 9.29
C SER A 71 6.11 -13.63 7.81
N MET A 72 5.35 -14.68 7.45
CA MET A 72 5.15 -15.09 6.04
C MET A 72 4.10 -14.24 5.30
N ALA A 73 3.26 -13.48 6.01
CA ALA A 73 2.25 -12.64 5.39
C ALA A 73 2.83 -11.37 4.75
N TYR A 74 4.03 -10.95 5.18
CA TYR A 74 4.68 -9.73 4.70
C TYR A 74 6.06 -10.02 4.10
N ILE A 75 6.51 -9.14 3.21
CA ILE A 75 7.79 -9.30 2.53
C ILE A 75 8.94 -8.81 3.41
N SER A 76 9.89 -9.70 3.70
CA SER A 76 11.13 -9.34 4.41
C SER A 76 11.94 -8.33 3.60
N ALA A 77 12.53 -7.32 4.27
CA ALA A 77 13.41 -6.34 3.64
C ALA A 77 14.75 -6.95 3.11
N ARG A 78 15.00 -8.23 3.42
CA ARG A 78 16.14 -8.99 2.86
C ARG A 78 15.81 -9.64 1.52
N ARG A 79 14.50 -9.71 1.16
CA ARG A 79 14.06 -10.31 -0.09
C ARG A 79 14.12 -9.29 -1.21
N ASP A 80 14.71 -9.69 -2.33
CA ASP A 80 14.64 -8.92 -3.55
C ASP A 80 13.19 -8.94 -4.07
N VAL A 81 12.68 -7.75 -4.38
CA VAL A 81 11.31 -7.54 -4.88
C VAL A 81 11.29 -6.93 -6.28
N THR A 82 12.47 -6.80 -6.91
CA THR A 82 12.54 -6.38 -8.31
C THR A 82 11.77 -7.37 -9.19
N HIS A 83 11.08 -6.86 -10.21
CA HIS A 83 10.21 -7.62 -11.11
C HIS A 83 8.90 -8.16 -10.51
N TYR A 84 8.58 -7.81 -9.27
CA TYR A 84 7.24 -8.08 -8.75
C TYR A 84 6.27 -6.98 -9.19
N ARG A 85 5.05 -7.39 -9.54
CA ARG A 85 3.94 -6.49 -9.85
C ARG A 85 2.98 -6.39 -8.68
N VAL A 86 2.48 -5.18 -8.46
CA VAL A 86 1.48 -4.90 -7.45
C VAL A 86 0.12 -5.41 -7.91
N LEU A 87 -0.55 -6.24 -7.11
CA LEU A 87 -1.88 -6.78 -7.40
C LEU A 87 -3.02 -5.91 -6.86
N ARG A 88 -2.77 -5.19 -5.77
CA ARG A 88 -3.73 -4.28 -5.14
C ARG A 88 -3.03 -3.02 -4.64
N THR A 89 -3.77 -1.97 -4.42
CA THR A 89 -3.20 -0.74 -3.83
C THR A 89 -2.56 -1.04 -2.46
N ILE A 90 -1.32 -0.56 -2.28
CA ILE A 90 -0.59 -0.55 -1.02
C ILE A 90 -0.40 0.91 -0.64
N ARG A 91 -0.91 1.33 0.51
CA ARG A 91 -0.87 2.73 0.94
C ARG A 91 0.52 3.12 1.44
N THR A 92 0.83 4.41 1.40
CA THR A 92 2.07 4.95 1.98
C THR A 92 2.21 4.51 3.43
N GLY A 93 3.37 3.96 3.80
CA GLY A 93 3.67 3.44 5.14
C GLY A 93 3.09 2.05 5.44
N GLU A 94 2.24 1.48 4.57
CA GLU A 94 1.72 0.11 4.73
C GLU A 94 2.85 -0.90 4.53
N LEU A 95 2.91 -1.92 5.40
CA LEU A 95 3.80 -3.07 5.21
C LEU A 95 3.35 -3.84 3.97
N VAL A 96 4.30 -4.24 3.14
CA VAL A 96 4.02 -4.93 1.87
C VAL A 96 3.61 -6.38 2.12
N PRO A 97 2.32 -6.76 1.89
CA PRO A 97 1.90 -8.14 2.05
C PRO A 97 2.38 -8.99 0.89
N ALA A 98 2.77 -10.22 1.16
CA ALA A 98 3.17 -11.17 0.12
C ALA A 98 2.05 -11.43 -0.90
N SER A 99 0.79 -11.44 -0.44
CA SER A 99 -0.40 -11.62 -1.28
C SER A 99 -0.72 -10.43 -2.19
N ALA A 100 -0.10 -9.26 -1.95
CA ALA A 100 -0.29 -8.08 -2.78
C ALA A 100 0.70 -8.01 -3.95
N LEU A 101 1.60 -8.99 -4.09
CA LEU A 101 2.62 -9.03 -5.12
C LEU A 101 2.53 -10.31 -5.95
N SER A 102 2.87 -10.21 -7.23
CA SER A 102 3.03 -11.34 -8.14
C SER A 102 4.28 -11.19 -9.01
N GLN A 103 4.93 -12.30 -9.33
CA GLN A 103 5.98 -12.35 -10.35
C GLN A 103 5.41 -12.57 -11.75
N ASP A 104 4.12 -12.94 -11.85
CA ASP A 104 3.47 -13.08 -13.15
C ASP A 104 3.19 -11.70 -13.73
N ALA A 105 3.79 -11.41 -14.90
CA ALA A 105 3.59 -10.16 -15.62
C ALA A 105 2.11 -9.96 -16.05
N ASN A 106 1.35 -11.04 -16.17
CA ASN A 106 -0.04 -11.03 -16.59
C ASN A 106 -1.03 -11.09 -15.40
N ALA A 107 -0.54 -11.16 -14.17
CA ALA A 107 -1.38 -11.27 -12.97
C ALA A 107 -2.40 -10.12 -12.84
N VAL A 108 -2.08 -8.95 -13.42
CA VAL A 108 -2.99 -7.80 -13.53
C VAL A 108 -2.86 -7.24 -14.94
N GLU A 109 -3.86 -7.47 -15.76
CA GLU A 109 -3.94 -6.91 -17.12
C GLU A 109 -4.33 -5.42 -17.05
N MET A 110 -3.38 -4.57 -16.68
CA MET A 110 -3.56 -3.11 -16.66
C MET A 110 -2.98 -2.49 -17.94
N SER A 111 -3.66 -1.47 -18.43
CA SER A 111 -3.24 -0.67 -19.58
C SER A 111 -3.17 0.80 -19.20
N SER A 112 -2.13 1.46 -19.68
CA SER A 112 -1.99 2.92 -19.60
C SER A 112 -2.72 3.56 -20.76
N VAL A 113 -3.69 4.41 -20.44
CA VAL A 113 -4.50 5.10 -21.46
C VAL A 113 -4.39 6.61 -21.27
N PRO A 114 -3.99 7.38 -22.29
CA PRO A 114 -4.06 8.82 -22.25
C PRO A 114 -5.51 9.26 -22.47
N VAL A 115 -5.98 10.20 -21.64
CA VAL A 115 -7.32 10.80 -21.72
C VAL A 115 -7.17 12.31 -21.71
N SER A 116 -7.77 12.99 -22.69
CA SER A 116 -7.85 14.46 -22.72
C SER A 116 -9.06 14.91 -21.89
N VAL A 117 -8.82 15.83 -20.95
CA VAL A 117 -9.84 16.33 -20.03
C VAL A 117 -9.72 17.84 -19.92
N ARG A 118 -10.84 18.55 -19.96
CA ARG A 118 -10.87 20.01 -19.75
C ARG A 118 -10.50 20.31 -18.29
N ALA A 119 -9.83 21.41 -18.05
CA ALA A 119 -9.43 21.83 -16.71
C ALA A 119 -10.64 21.98 -15.75
N SER A 120 -11.82 22.36 -16.28
CA SER A 120 -13.09 22.46 -15.54
C SER A 120 -13.72 21.11 -15.16
N ASP A 121 -13.33 20.05 -15.85
CA ASP A 121 -13.91 18.70 -15.72
C ASP A 121 -13.05 17.77 -14.85
N MET A 122 -12.12 18.36 -14.11
CA MET A 122 -11.18 17.64 -13.23
C MET A 122 -11.01 18.37 -11.89
N PRO A 123 -10.91 17.64 -10.76
CA PRO A 123 -10.55 18.24 -9.46
C PRO A 123 -9.18 18.92 -9.50
N ILE A 124 -9.07 20.13 -8.91
CA ILE A 124 -7.85 20.95 -8.93
C ILE A 124 -6.69 20.28 -8.20
N ASP A 125 -6.98 19.55 -7.12
CA ASP A 125 -6.03 18.90 -6.21
C ASP A 125 -5.75 17.42 -6.56
N LEU A 126 -6.08 16.99 -7.78
CA LEU A 126 -5.85 15.63 -8.23
C LEU A 126 -4.36 15.30 -8.29
N GLN A 127 -3.97 14.15 -7.74
CA GLN A 127 -2.60 13.67 -7.65
C GLN A 127 -2.41 12.30 -8.27
N VAL A 128 -1.19 12.02 -8.70
CA VAL A 128 -0.76 10.69 -9.15
C VAL A 128 -0.96 9.68 -8.03
N GLY A 129 -1.44 8.48 -8.38
CA GLY A 129 -1.75 7.41 -7.43
C GLY A 129 -3.17 7.44 -6.85
N GLN A 130 -3.94 8.50 -7.08
CA GLN A 130 -5.33 8.57 -6.64
C GLN A 130 -6.26 7.76 -7.54
N ALA A 131 -7.33 7.22 -6.93
CA ALA A 131 -8.41 6.56 -7.63
C ALA A 131 -9.48 7.58 -8.04
N VAL A 132 -9.97 7.47 -9.26
CA VAL A 132 -11.01 8.34 -9.84
C VAL A 132 -12.08 7.51 -10.54
N ASN A 133 -13.27 8.07 -10.61
CA ASN A 133 -14.34 7.62 -11.49
C ASN A 133 -14.39 8.51 -12.73
N LEU A 134 -14.61 7.90 -13.89
CA LEU A 134 -14.74 8.58 -15.15
C LEU A 134 -16.22 8.58 -15.58
N TYR A 135 -16.74 9.75 -15.88
CA TYR A 135 -18.10 9.93 -16.39
C TYR A 135 -18.06 10.49 -17.82
N HIS A 136 -18.88 9.95 -18.68
CA HIS A 136 -19.15 10.50 -20.01
C HIS A 136 -20.26 11.51 -19.94
N VAL A 137 -20.03 12.66 -20.53
CA VAL A 137 -21.05 13.71 -20.72
C VAL A 137 -21.13 14.02 -22.21
N GLY A 138 -22.28 13.80 -22.80
CA GLY A 138 -22.50 14.08 -24.22
C GLY A 138 -22.19 15.54 -24.56
N ASP A 139 -21.60 15.77 -25.73
CA ASP A 139 -21.33 17.12 -26.21
C ASP A 139 -22.52 17.60 -27.08
N SER A 140 -23.12 18.75 -26.72
CA SER A 140 -24.22 19.37 -27.46
C SER A 140 -23.87 19.75 -28.89
N HIS A 141 -22.57 19.84 -29.20
CA HIS A 141 -22.11 20.14 -30.55
C HIS A 141 -22.07 18.93 -31.48
N LEU A 142 -22.04 17.69 -30.91
CA LEU A 142 -21.92 16.44 -31.66
C LEU A 142 -23.24 15.68 -31.80
N SER A 143 -24.19 15.89 -30.90
CA SER A 143 -25.49 15.18 -30.93
C SER A 143 -26.62 16.07 -30.42
N LYS A 144 -27.81 15.97 -31.08
CA LYS A 144 -29.05 16.64 -30.66
C LYS A 144 -29.67 16.01 -29.40
N ASP A 145 -29.39 14.73 -29.12
CA ASP A 145 -29.85 14.02 -27.94
C ASP A 145 -28.72 13.91 -26.93
N ILE A 146 -28.70 14.84 -25.96
CA ILE A 146 -27.79 14.79 -24.83
C ILE A 146 -28.44 13.88 -23.78
N GLY A 147 -27.98 12.63 -23.70
CA GLY A 147 -28.35 11.75 -22.61
C GLY A 147 -27.79 12.22 -21.27
N PRO A 148 -28.28 11.71 -20.13
CA PRO A 148 -27.74 12.00 -18.82
C PRO A 148 -26.28 11.56 -18.72
N PRO A 149 -25.47 12.20 -17.84
CA PRO A 149 -24.11 11.74 -17.57
C PRO A 149 -24.07 10.26 -17.21
N ASN A 150 -23.15 9.52 -17.82
CA ASN A 150 -23.03 8.08 -17.65
C ASN A 150 -21.67 7.71 -17.04
N LEU A 151 -21.66 6.81 -16.05
CA LEU A 151 -20.43 6.27 -15.51
C LEU A 151 -19.77 5.36 -16.54
N ILE A 152 -18.56 5.74 -16.99
CA ILE A 152 -17.75 4.94 -17.90
C ILE A 152 -16.99 3.87 -17.12
N LEU A 153 -16.28 4.31 -16.06
CA LEU A 153 -15.38 3.48 -15.31
C LEU A 153 -15.26 3.94 -13.86
N SER A 154 -15.27 3.01 -12.94
CA SER A 154 -14.95 3.22 -11.53
C SER A 154 -13.53 2.78 -11.21
N ASN A 155 -12.90 3.47 -10.24
CA ASN A 155 -11.58 3.12 -9.71
C ASN A 155 -10.45 3.05 -10.76
N ALA A 156 -10.41 3.99 -11.71
CA ALA A 156 -9.23 4.22 -12.53
C ALA A 156 -8.14 4.89 -11.68
N PHE A 157 -6.88 4.51 -11.87
CA PHE A 157 -5.76 5.12 -11.14
C PHE A 157 -5.03 6.13 -12.01
N ILE A 158 -4.69 7.29 -11.44
CA ILE A 158 -3.91 8.32 -12.13
C ILE A 158 -2.43 7.93 -12.12
N LEU A 159 -1.84 7.77 -13.31
CA LEU A 159 -0.40 7.54 -13.51
C LEU A 159 0.39 8.83 -13.74
N GLY A 160 -0.23 9.80 -14.40
CA GLY A 160 0.41 11.06 -14.73
C GLY A 160 -0.61 12.14 -15.06
N ILE A 161 -0.20 13.40 -14.84
CA ILE A 161 -0.99 14.59 -15.16
C ILE A 161 -0.07 15.58 -15.87
N ASP A 162 -0.33 15.86 -17.14
CA ASP A 162 0.36 16.94 -17.86
C ASP A 162 -0.49 18.22 -17.81
N ARG A 163 -0.01 19.19 -17.05
CA ARG A 163 -0.68 20.49 -16.84
C ARG A 163 -0.16 21.60 -17.75
N LYS A 164 0.69 21.29 -18.73
CA LYS A 164 1.29 22.33 -19.60
C LYS A 164 0.27 23.13 -20.38
N GLY A 165 -0.87 22.53 -20.74
CA GLY A 165 -1.98 23.21 -21.43
C GLY A 165 -2.86 24.10 -20.55
N GLN A 166 -2.77 24.01 -19.22
CA GLN A 166 -3.68 24.67 -18.29
C GLN A 166 -3.68 26.20 -18.40
N ASN A 167 -2.53 26.81 -18.66
CA ASN A 167 -2.37 28.28 -18.71
C ASN A 167 -2.92 28.89 -20.01
N LEU A 168 -3.24 28.09 -21.00
CA LEU A 168 -3.72 28.53 -22.32
C LEU A 168 -5.19 28.16 -22.56
N GLY A 169 -5.91 27.70 -21.52
CA GLY A 169 -7.31 27.27 -21.64
C GLY A 169 -7.49 25.95 -22.42
N GLY A 170 -6.39 25.20 -22.64
CA GLY A 170 -6.40 23.94 -23.36
C GLY A 170 -6.77 22.74 -22.49
N ASP A 171 -6.94 21.61 -23.15
CA ASP A 171 -7.19 20.33 -22.49
C ASP A 171 -5.93 19.86 -21.75
N LEU A 172 -6.15 19.19 -20.64
CA LEU A 172 -5.11 18.53 -19.85
C LEU A 172 -5.00 17.06 -20.27
N ALA A 173 -3.78 16.55 -20.38
CA ALA A 173 -3.56 15.14 -20.63
C ALA A 173 -3.40 14.40 -19.32
N LEU A 174 -4.33 13.46 -19.05
CA LEU A 174 -4.24 12.50 -17.97
C LEU A 174 -3.78 11.16 -18.52
N THR A 175 -2.84 10.52 -17.84
CA THR A 175 -2.53 9.11 -18.07
C THR A 175 -3.16 8.31 -16.95
N ILE A 176 -4.06 7.39 -17.30
CA ILE A 176 -4.75 6.55 -16.34
C ILE A 176 -4.36 5.08 -16.52
N SER A 177 -4.34 4.34 -15.40
CA SER A 177 -4.19 2.89 -15.38
C SER A 177 -5.56 2.25 -15.21
N ILE A 178 -5.94 1.42 -16.15
CA ILE A 178 -7.24 0.74 -16.20
C ILE A 178 -7.08 -0.71 -16.62
N ASN A 179 -8.05 -1.55 -16.27
CA ASN A 179 -8.06 -2.92 -16.78
C ASN A 179 -8.14 -2.91 -18.31
N ARG A 180 -7.34 -3.77 -18.95
CA ARG A 180 -7.29 -3.91 -20.42
C ARG A 180 -8.66 -4.06 -21.08
N ARG A 181 -9.58 -4.75 -20.41
CA ARG A 181 -10.95 -4.97 -20.92
C ARG A 181 -11.75 -3.68 -21.08
N ASN A 182 -11.43 -2.64 -20.32
CA ASN A 182 -12.15 -1.37 -20.31
C ASN A 182 -11.55 -0.32 -21.25
N VAL A 183 -10.44 -0.64 -21.93
CA VAL A 183 -9.73 0.32 -22.80
C VAL A 183 -10.64 0.82 -23.93
N LEU A 184 -11.31 -0.09 -24.62
CA LEU A 184 -12.21 0.28 -25.72
C LEU A 184 -13.35 1.17 -25.26
N GLN A 185 -13.95 0.88 -24.11
CA GLN A 185 -15.03 1.68 -23.52
C GLN A 185 -14.56 3.12 -23.22
N VAL A 186 -13.36 3.28 -22.68
CA VAL A 186 -12.80 4.61 -22.40
C VAL A 186 -12.49 5.37 -23.69
N LEU A 187 -11.91 4.69 -24.70
CA LEU A 187 -11.62 5.31 -26.00
C LEU A 187 -12.91 5.74 -26.72
N GLU A 188 -13.94 4.92 -26.67
CA GLU A 188 -15.26 5.23 -27.26
C GLU A 188 -15.90 6.44 -26.60
N ALA A 189 -15.84 6.51 -25.27
CA ALA A 189 -16.36 7.65 -24.51
C ALA A 189 -15.58 8.96 -24.81
N THR A 190 -14.27 8.89 -24.96
CA THR A 190 -13.44 10.07 -25.32
C THR A 190 -13.69 10.53 -26.76
N ALA A 191 -14.09 9.64 -27.66
CA ALA A 191 -14.40 9.98 -29.05
C ALA A 191 -15.82 10.55 -29.23
N SER A 192 -16.77 10.20 -28.34
CA SER A 192 -18.19 10.55 -28.48
C SER A 192 -18.63 11.75 -27.64
N GLY A 193 -17.77 12.23 -26.76
CA GLY A 193 -18.09 13.38 -25.90
C GLY A 193 -16.94 13.76 -24.98
N ARG A 194 -17.27 14.44 -23.88
CA ARG A 194 -16.26 14.85 -22.89
C ARG A 194 -16.24 13.89 -21.70
N VAL A 195 -15.07 13.74 -21.12
CA VAL A 195 -14.86 12.93 -19.91
C VAL A 195 -14.73 13.86 -18.71
N VAL A 196 -15.53 13.59 -17.68
CA VAL A 196 -15.47 14.27 -16.37
C VAL A 196 -14.84 13.33 -15.36
N VAL A 197 -13.85 13.83 -14.64
CA VAL A 197 -13.09 13.06 -13.64
C VAL A 197 -13.59 13.40 -12.25
N VAL A 198 -14.01 12.39 -11.49
CA VAL A 198 -14.48 12.56 -10.11
C VAL A 198 -13.60 11.73 -9.18
N ARG A 199 -13.03 12.40 -8.17
CA ARG A 199 -12.20 11.71 -7.17
C ARG A 199 -13.03 10.78 -6.30
N VAL A 200 -12.53 9.57 -6.08
CA VAL A 200 -13.08 8.63 -5.11
C VAL A 200 -12.45 8.95 -3.74
N ASN A 201 -13.27 9.41 -2.80
CA ASN A 201 -12.85 9.56 -1.41
C ASN A 201 -12.95 8.19 -0.75
N GLY A 202 -11.82 7.60 -0.40
CA GLY A 202 -11.72 6.34 0.35
C GLY A 202 -11.30 6.57 1.79
#